data_0e52001dc7b82cdf26ccaedab5edf5c8
#
_entry.id   0e52001dc7b82cdf26ccaedab5edf5c8
#
_cell.length_a   1.000
_cell.length_b   1.000
_cell.length_c   1.000
_cell.angle_alpha   90.00
_cell.angle_beta   90.00
_cell.angle_gamma   90.00
#
_symmetry.space_group_name_H-M   'P 1'
#
loop_
_entity.id
_entity.type
_entity.pdbx_description
1 polymer ?
#
loop_
_entity_poly.entity_id
_entity_poly.type
_entity_poly.pdbx_seq_one_letter_code
_entity_poly.pdbx_strand_id
1 'polypeptide(L)'
;MTPAKPKILLSEGSSLSAREAITVLGLAGHRVELVSSEPLCLGRFSRFVERVHRAPSSGADPDGYLAAVLDIVRTRAIDVLLPVHEQAYLFAAARRKLPGGLGIALADFEAFEQVQSKASLAELLARLDVPQPDTSVVRSAGEFAGPRPFPFFVKAAFGTASTGVWRVKDERERDTLLTRFERDNAFANGLLVQAAISGALERTQAVFDHGRLIACHIYRQVSEGPGGGDVLKLSVVSAPVREIVEKIGHALDWHGALSFDYIRDAASGTPCFIDANPRLVEPMNAWLSGVDLTGALLQVSLGETPPVQADGRAGVLTRLGLMGLLDAARRRHRRRDVLLEIFKIATSTGRYRGTREELVPLWTDPCVVMPLAVVIIQLLRAPETAARFSETAVAAYSLTPKAIQRLRAWQHSA
;
A
#
# COMPACT_ATOMS: atom_id res chain seq x y z
N MET A 1 -16.95 6.35 34.07
CA MET A 1 -17.26 6.92 32.73
C MET A 1 -16.30 6.29 31.75
N THR A 2 -16.79 5.61 30.74
CA THR A 2 -15.91 5.12 29.65
C THR A 2 -15.30 6.36 28.97
N PRO A 3 -13.98 6.44 28.79
CA PRO A 3 -13.37 7.58 28.09
C PRO A 3 -14.00 7.73 26.70
N ALA A 4 -14.21 8.97 26.29
CA ALA A 4 -14.74 9.24 24.95
C ALA A 4 -13.79 8.67 23.91
N LYS A 5 -14.33 7.99 22.89
CA LYS A 5 -13.51 7.46 21.80
C LYS A 5 -12.91 8.61 21.00
N PRO A 6 -11.65 8.47 20.53
CA PRO A 6 -10.98 9.49 19.74
C PRO A 6 -11.73 9.71 18.41
N LYS A 7 -11.77 10.95 17.97
CA LYS A 7 -12.21 11.34 16.63
C LYS A 7 -11.10 11.09 15.63
N ILE A 8 -11.32 10.17 14.71
CA ILE A 8 -10.32 9.66 13.78
C ILE A 8 -10.61 10.21 12.39
N LEU A 9 -9.60 10.82 11.77
CA LEU A 9 -9.62 11.23 10.37
C LEU A 9 -8.68 10.34 9.55
N LEU A 10 -9.20 9.64 8.54
CA LEU A 10 -8.38 8.93 7.56
C LEU A 10 -7.97 9.87 6.44
N SER A 11 -6.72 9.76 6.00
CA SER A 11 -6.12 10.64 4.97
C SER A 11 -6.74 10.48 3.59
N GLU A 12 -7.41 9.37 3.29
CA GLU A 12 -8.11 9.17 2.02
C GLU A 12 -9.18 8.09 2.16
N GLY A 13 -10.05 7.94 1.15
CA GLY A 13 -11.17 7.01 1.18
C GLY A 13 -11.34 6.16 -0.08
N SER A 14 -10.41 6.21 -1.04
CA SER A 14 -10.58 5.58 -2.35
C SER A 14 -9.90 4.20 -2.46
N SER A 15 -8.83 3.96 -1.68
CA SER A 15 -8.06 2.73 -1.73
C SER A 15 -8.73 1.55 -1.00
N LEU A 16 -8.29 0.33 -1.35
CA LEU A 16 -8.64 -0.87 -0.60
C LEU A 16 -8.10 -0.80 0.84
N SER A 17 -6.88 -0.27 1.01
CA SER A 17 -6.28 -0.06 2.34
C SER A 17 -7.15 0.80 3.25
N ALA A 18 -7.66 1.92 2.74
CA ALA A 18 -8.58 2.78 3.49
C ALA A 18 -9.88 2.03 3.83
N ARG A 19 -10.46 1.32 2.85
CA ARG A 19 -11.72 0.59 3.06
C ARG A 19 -11.58 -0.50 4.11
N GLU A 20 -10.48 -1.23 4.11
CA GLU A 20 -10.20 -2.26 5.11
C GLU A 20 -9.90 -1.66 6.49
N ALA A 21 -9.10 -0.59 6.55
CA ALA A 21 -8.85 0.14 7.80
C ALA A 21 -10.16 0.65 8.44
N ILE A 22 -11.08 1.21 7.64
CA ILE A 22 -12.43 1.62 8.10
C ILE A 22 -13.16 0.43 8.71
N THR A 23 -13.09 -0.73 8.06
CA THR A 23 -13.77 -1.94 8.55
C THR A 23 -13.17 -2.41 9.88
N VAL A 24 -11.85 -2.51 9.99
CA VAL A 24 -11.15 -2.95 11.22
C VAL A 24 -11.47 -2.00 12.38
N LEU A 25 -11.34 -0.68 12.17
CA LEU A 25 -11.70 0.33 13.17
C LEU A 25 -13.17 0.24 13.58
N GLY A 26 -14.05 0.04 12.61
CA GLY A 26 -15.47 -0.10 12.84
C GLY A 26 -15.84 -1.35 13.65
N LEU A 27 -15.18 -2.48 13.38
CA LEU A 27 -15.32 -3.72 14.16
C LEU A 27 -14.80 -3.56 15.59
N ALA A 28 -13.77 -2.74 15.80
CA ALA A 28 -13.28 -2.32 17.12
C ALA A 28 -14.19 -1.27 17.79
N GLY A 29 -15.28 -0.89 17.11
CA GLY A 29 -16.33 0.02 17.63
C GLY A 29 -16.00 1.50 17.44
N HIS A 30 -15.00 1.87 16.63
CA HIS A 30 -14.73 3.25 16.26
C HIS A 30 -15.62 3.70 15.09
N ARG A 31 -15.81 5.00 15.03
CA ARG A 31 -16.35 5.69 13.88
C ARG A 31 -15.29 6.63 13.32
N VAL A 32 -15.28 6.84 12.01
CA VAL A 32 -14.24 7.61 11.36
C VAL A 32 -14.80 8.70 10.45
N GLU A 33 -14.06 9.77 10.33
CA GLU A 33 -14.21 10.72 9.24
C GLU A 33 -13.11 10.46 8.20
N LEU A 34 -13.32 10.83 6.94
CA LEU A 34 -12.30 10.63 5.90
C LEU A 34 -12.23 11.80 4.94
N VAL A 35 -11.06 11.98 4.35
CA VAL A 35 -10.80 12.96 3.30
C VAL A 35 -10.86 12.27 1.94
N SER A 36 -11.41 12.90 0.92
CA SER A 36 -11.35 12.37 -0.45
C SER A 36 -11.48 13.48 -1.48
N SER A 37 -10.73 13.35 -2.58
CA SER A 37 -10.95 14.12 -3.81
C SER A 37 -12.13 13.58 -4.60
N GLU A 38 -12.49 12.31 -4.40
CA GLU A 38 -13.57 11.61 -5.09
C GLU A 38 -14.84 11.55 -4.25
N PRO A 39 -15.95 12.20 -4.68
CA PRO A 39 -17.20 12.21 -3.90
C PRO A 39 -17.79 10.82 -3.66
N LEU A 40 -17.55 9.87 -4.57
CA LEU A 40 -18.04 8.50 -4.52
C LEU A 40 -16.92 7.50 -4.20
N CYS A 41 -15.95 7.91 -3.37
CA CYS A 41 -14.89 7.02 -2.92
C CYS A 41 -15.43 5.75 -2.23
N LEU A 42 -14.69 4.66 -2.31
CA LEU A 42 -15.11 3.34 -1.79
C LEU A 42 -15.41 3.39 -0.28
N GLY A 43 -14.62 4.14 0.49
CA GLY A 43 -14.79 4.30 1.94
C GLY A 43 -16.12 4.96 2.33
N ARG A 44 -16.69 5.83 1.48
CA ARG A 44 -17.98 6.46 1.73
C ARG A 44 -19.10 5.46 2.01
N PHE A 45 -19.04 4.30 1.36
CA PHE A 45 -20.05 3.26 1.46
C PHE A 45 -19.77 2.31 2.63
N SER A 46 -19.61 2.90 3.81
CA SER A 46 -19.46 2.18 5.06
C SER A 46 -20.32 2.83 6.15
N ARG A 47 -21.01 1.99 6.93
CA ARG A 47 -21.78 2.47 8.10
C ARG A 47 -20.88 3.02 9.21
N PHE A 48 -19.58 2.74 9.16
CA PHE A 48 -18.60 3.18 10.13
C PHE A 48 -18.03 4.58 9.80
N VAL A 49 -18.37 5.13 8.64
CA VAL A 49 -17.98 6.48 8.22
C VAL A 49 -19.07 7.47 8.65
N GLU A 50 -18.69 8.46 9.45
CA GLU A 50 -19.59 9.53 9.88
C GLU A 50 -19.66 10.67 8.87
N ARG A 51 -18.50 10.97 8.26
CA ARG A 51 -18.39 12.10 7.33
C ARG A 51 -17.28 11.89 6.30
N VAL A 52 -17.56 12.34 5.09
CA VAL A 52 -16.57 12.45 4.01
C VAL A 52 -16.31 13.93 3.75
N HIS A 53 -15.07 14.35 3.90
CA HIS A 53 -14.62 15.71 3.63
C HIS A 53 -14.01 15.77 2.24
N ARG A 54 -14.34 16.83 1.51
CA ARG A 54 -13.76 17.06 0.19
C ARG A 54 -12.46 17.83 0.31
N ALA A 55 -11.41 17.34 -0.37
CA ALA A 55 -10.15 18.04 -0.54
C ALA A 55 -9.62 17.82 -1.96
N PRO A 56 -8.69 18.66 -2.45
CA PRO A 56 -7.96 18.36 -3.68
C PRO A 56 -7.23 17.01 -3.60
N SER A 57 -6.83 16.44 -4.74
CA SER A 57 -5.93 15.28 -4.76
C SER A 57 -4.55 15.70 -4.25
N SER A 58 -3.99 14.94 -3.31
CA SER A 58 -2.63 15.16 -2.77
C SER A 58 -1.54 15.11 -3.83
N GLY A 59 -1.75 14.33 -4.90
CA GLY A 59 -0.82 14.24 -6.03
C GLY A 59 -0.92 15.40 -7.03
N ALA A 60 -2.06 16.07 -7.12
CA ALA A 60 -2.26 17.19 -8.02
C ALA A 60 -1.99 18.55 -7.33
N ASP A 61 -2.46 18.70 -6.10
CA ASP A 61 -2.33 19.94 -5.31
C ASP A 61 -2.02 19.57 -3.84
N PRO A 62 -0.75 19.29 -3.51
CA PRO A 62 -0.37 18.94 -2.15
C PRO A 62 -0.55 20.07 -1.13
N ASP A 63 -0.39 21.34 -1.55
CA ASP A 63 -0.59 22.50 -0.67
C ASP A 63 -2.07 22.67 -0.31
N GLY A 64 -2.96 22.62 -1.30
CA GLY A 64 -4.42 22.71 -1.09
C GLY A 64 -4.95 21.51 -0.30
N TYR A 65 -4.42 20.31 -0.55
CA TYR A 65 -4.76 19.12 0.24
C TYR A 65 -4.38 19.30 1.72
N LEU A 66 -3.15 19.71 2.00
CA LEU A 66 -2.67 19.95 3.37
C LEU A 66 -3.52 21.03 4.07
N ALA A 67 -3.79 22.14 3.39
CA ALA A 67 -4.61 23.22 3.95
C ALA A 67 -6.02 22.74 4.32
N ALA A 68 -6.65 21.96 3.45
CA ALA A 68 -7.96 21.35 3.71
C ALA A 68 -7.93 20.41 4.93
N VAL A 69 -6.92 19.54 5.02
CA VAL A 69 -6.76 18.61 6.16
C VAL A 69 -6.58 19.39 7.47
N LEU A 70 -5.74 20.41 7.49
CA LEU A 70 -5.51 21.23 8.70
C LEU A 70 -6.78 21.99 9.12
N ASP A 71 -7.57 22.47 8.18
CA ASP A 71 -8.87 23.09 8.49
C ASP A 71 -9.88 22.09 9.07
N ILE A 72 -9.96 20.88 8.50
CA ILE A 72 -10.80 19.79 9.02
C ILE A 72 -10.36 19.42 10.44
N VAL A 73 -9.06 19.19 10.67
CA VAL A 73 -8.52 18.88 11.99
C VAL A 73 -8.96 19.88 13.03
N ARG A 74 -8.81 21.18 12.71
CA ARG A 74 -9.18 22.27 13.62
C ARG A 74 -10.69 22.36 13.83
N THR A 75 -11.49 22.39 12.75
CA THR A 75 -12.95 22.67 12.81
C THR A 75 -13.74 21.50 13.34
N ARG A 76 -13.24 20.28 13.16
CA ARG A 76 -13.86 19.05 13.64
C ARG A 76 -13.32 18.60 14.99
N ALA A 77 -12.27 19.25 15.51
CA ALA A 77 -11.53 18.81 16.69
C ALA A 77 -11.12 17.33 16.57
N ILE A 78 -10.37 17.00 15.52
CA ILE A 78 -9.86 15.67 15.27
C ILE A 78 -8.74 15.36 16.26
N ASP A 79 -8.82 14.22 16.91
CA ASP A 79 -7.81 13.77 17.86
C ASP A 79 -6.65 13.03 17.16
N VAL A 80 -6.98 12.25 16.10
CA VAL A 80 -6.01 11.41 15.39
C VAL A 80 -6.18 11.52 13.88
N LEU A 81 -5.07 11.76 13.18
CA LEU A 81 -4.96 11.64 11.72
C LEU A 81 -4.23 10.34 11.38
N LEU A 82 -4.92 9.40 10.72
CA LEU A 82 -4.33 8.14 10.27
C LEU A 82 -4.00 8.17 8.79
N PRO A 83 -2.72 8.23 8.41
CA PRO A 83 -2.30 8.08 7.03
C PRO A 83 -2.48 6.62 6.59
N VAL A 84 -3.34 6.39 5.61
CA VAL A 84 -3.63 5.03 5.12
C VAL A 84 -3.07 4.76 3.72
N HIS A 85 -2.41 5.77 3.11
CA HIS A 85 -1.74 5.65 1.82
C HIS A 85 -0.55 6.62 1.68
N GLU A 86 -0.18 7.01 0.46
CA GLU A 86 1.00 7.87 0.18
C GLU A 86 0.93 9.26 0.81
N GLN A 87 -0.22 9.69 1.35
CA GLN A 87 -0.33 10.90 2.14
C GLN A 87 0.57 10.88 3.39
N ALA A 88 1.00 9.70 3.86
CA ALA A 88 2.00 9.58 4.92
C ALA A 88 3.28 10.38 4.60
N TYR A 89 3.78 10.27 3.37
CA TYR A 89 4.95 11.03 2.91
C TYR A 89 4.70 12.55 2.91
N LEU A 90 3.51 12.99 2.50
CA LEU A 90 3.13 14.40 2.55
C LEU A 90 3.12 14.92 3.99
N PHE A 91 2.52 14.17 4.93
CA PHE A 91 2.45 14.59 6.32
C PHE A 91 3.83 14.55 6.99
N ALA A 92 4.70 13.60 6.67
CA ALA A 92 6.08 13.58 7.13
C ALA A 92 6.83 14.84 6.65
N ALA A 93 6.67 15.21 5.37
CA ALA A 93 7.23 16.46 4.83
C ALA A 93 6.64 17.72 5.48
N ALA A 94 5.38 17.67 5.93
CA ALA A 94 4.67 18.79 6.55
C ALA A 94 4.70 18.75 8.09
N ARG A 95 5.51 17.91 8.74
CA ARG A 95 5.42 17.64 10.19
C ARG A 95 5.36 18.90 11.05
N ARG A 96 6.17 19.91 10.73
CA ARG A 96 6.20 21.19 11.45
C ARG A 96 4.93 22.03 11.31
N LYS A 97 4.08 21.74 10.32
CA LYS A 97 2.81 22.44 10.07
C LYS A 97 1.63 21.76 10.77
N LEU A 98 1.82 20.54 11.27
CA LEU A 98 0.76 19.81 11.97
C LEU A 98 0.59 20.36 13.40
N PRO A 99 -0.64 20.43 13.93
CA PRO A 99 -0.90 20.85 15.29
C PRO A 99 -0.21 19.94 16.30
N GLY A 100 0.45 20.50 17.33
CA GLY A 100 1.22 19.76 18.32
C GLY A 100 0.40 18.78 19.19
N GLY A 101 -0.93 18.90 19.23
CA GLY A 101 -1.82 17.98 19.94
C GLY A 101 -2.49 16.93 19.07
N LEU A 102 -2.20 16.94 17.76
CA LEU A 102 -2.76 15.95 16.82
C LEU A 102 -1.99 14.64 16.92
N GLY A 103 -2.71 13.55 17.23
CA GLY A 103 -2.15 12.19 17.20
C GLY A 103 -1.87 11.75 15.78
N ILE A 104 -0.60 11.41 15.49
CA ILE A 104 -0.19 10.89 14.20
C ILE A 104 1.15 10.14 14.34
N ALA A 105 1.19 8.88 13.99
CA ALA A 105 2.42 8.09 13.98
C ALA A 105 3.11 8.20 12.60
N LEU A 106 4.23 8.90 12.57
CA LEU A 106 5.05 9.12 11.35
C LEU A 106 6.52 9.06 11.73
N ALA A 107 7.32 8.36 10.95
CA ALA A 107 8.77 8.46 10.99
C ALA A 107 9.26 9.85 10.54
N ASP A 108 10.50 10.16 10.77
CA ASP A 108 11.10 11.38 10.27
C ASP A 108 11.19 11.36 8.75
N PHE A 109 11.19 12.54 8.13
CA PHE A 109 11.16 12.67 6.68
C PHE A 109 12.37 12.01 6.00
N GLU A 110 13.55 12.08 6.63
CA GLU A 110 14.77 11.42 6.13
C GLU A 110 14.61 9.89 6.11
N ALA A 111 13.98 9.31 7.12
CA ALA A 111 13.66 7.87 7.13
C ALA A 111 12.66 7.51 6.04
N PHE A 112 11.64 8.37 5.81
CA PHE A 112 10.72 8.19 4.67
C PHE A 112 11.45 8.20 3.32
N GLU A 113 12.37 9.14 3.09
CA GLU A 113 13.16 9.22 1.85
C GLU A 113 13.97 7.94 1.60
N GLN A 114 14.52 7.33 2.66
CA GLN A 114 15.30 6.10 2.54
C GLN A 114 14.46 4.90 2.07
N VAL A 115 13.17 4.84 2.40
CA VAL A 115 12.29 3.71 2.03
C VAL A 115 11.36 4.01 0.86
N GLN A 116 11.02 5.27 0.63
CA GLN A 116 10.12 5.68 -0.47
C GLN A 116 10.78 5.56 -1.84
N SER A 117 12.05 5.84 -1.95
CA SER A 117 12.83 5.69 -3.17
C SER A 117 13.36 4.26 -3.28
N LYS A 118 13.06 3.58 -4.38
CA LYS A 118 13.57 2.22 -4.63
C LYS A 118 15.09 2.14 -4.67
N ALA A 119 15.76 3.19 -5.15
CA ALA A 119 17.21 3.28 -5.17
C ALA A 119 17.77 3.40 -3.76
N SER A 120 17.24 4.33 -2.95
CA SER A 120 17.67 4.52 -1.56
C SER A 120 17.34 3.31 -0.69
N LEU A 121 16.21 2.63 -0.95
CA LEU A 121 15.88 1.39 -0.28
C LEU A 121 16.93 0.30 -0.56
N ALA A 122 17.33 0.11 -1.81
CA ALA A 122 18.34 -0.88 -2.15
C ALA A 122 19.69 -0.59 -1.47
N GLU A 123 20.10 0.68 -1.38
CA GLU A 123 21.28 1.11 -0.66
C GLU A 123 21.15 0.87 0.87
N LEU A 124 19.96 1.12 1.43
CA LEU A 124 19.65 0.83 2.84
C LEU A 124 19.74 -0.68 3.13
N LEU A 125 19.10 -1.51 2.29
CA LEU A 125 19.13 -2.98 2.44
C LEU A 125 20.55 -3.52 2.36
N ALA A 126 21.39 -3.03 1.44
CA ALA A 126 22.80 -3.40 1.34
C ALA A 126 23.58 -2.99 2.59
N ARG A 127 23.41 -1.76 3.09
CA ARG A 127 24.06 -1.28 4.31
C ARG A 127 23.68 -2.08 5.56
N LEU A 128 22.46 -2.57 5.60
CA LEU A 128 21.94 -3.40 6.69
C LEU A 128 22.17 -4.90 6.49
N ASP A 129 22.86 -5.32 5.44
CA ASP A 129 23.05 -6.72 5.10
C ASP A 129 21.71 -7.50 5.09
N VAL A 130 20.70 -6.90 4.43
CA VAL A 130 19.39 -7.53 4.21
C VAL A 130 19.36 -8.16 2.83
N PRO A 131 18.96 -9.44 2.71
CA PRO A 131 18.92 -10.10 1.43
C PRO A 131 18.02 -9.39 0.42
N GLN A 132 18.56 -9.15 -0.77
CA GLN A 132 17.86 -8.61 -1.94
C GLN A 132 18.39 -9.32 -3.20
N PRO A 133 17.65 -9.32 -4.32
CA PRO A 133 18.22 -9.79 -5.57
C PRO A 133 19.47 -8.99 -5.94
N ASP A 134 20.35 -9.53 -6.81
CA ASP A 134 21.46 -8.75 -7.35
C ASP A 134 20.94 -7.44 -7.94
N THR A 135 21.40 -6.33 -7.38
CA THR A 135 20.79 -5.01 -7.53
C THR A 135 21.87 -3.96 -7.79
N SER A 136 21.63 -3.10 -8.78
CA SER A 136 22.46 -1.93 -9.06
C SER A 136 21.59 -0.70 -9.30
N VAL A 137 22.07 0.47 -8.83
CA VAL A 137 21.48 1.78 -9.13
C VAL A 137 22.27 2.37 -10.29
N VAL A 138 21.62 2.59 -11.44
CA VAL A 138 22.22 3.15 -12.62
C VAL A 138 21.80 4.62 -12.81
N ARG A 139 22.76 5.49 -13.07
CA ARG A 139 22.57 6.93 -13.21
C ARG A 139 22.95 7.46 -14.60
N SER A 140 23.35 6.58 -15.50
CA SER A 140 23.70 6.93 -16.88
C SER A 140 23.28 5.86 -17.88
N ALA A 141 23.16 6.27 -19.15
CA ALA A 141 22.90 5.37 -20.27
C ALA A 141 23.98 4.28 -20.40
N GLY A 142 25.26 4.64 -20.21
CA GLY A 142 26.36 3.69 -20.27
C GLY A 142 26.30 2.61 -19.20
N GLU A 143 25.97 2.98 -17.95
CA GLU A 143 25.77 2.03 -16.86
C GLU A 143 24.57 1.10 -17.14
N PHE A 144 23.49 1.64 -17.70
CA PHE A 144 22.31 0.84 -18.06
C PHE A 144 22.59 -0.16 -19.18
N ALA A 145 23.37 0.23 -20.19
CA ALA A 145 23.74 -0.61 -21.31
C ALA A 145 24.76 -1.72 -20.95
N GLY A 146 25.36 -1.66 -19.78
CA GLY A 146 26.36 -2.64 -19.31
C GLY A 146 25.85 -4.08 -19.35
N PRO A 147 26.77 -5.09 -19.47
CA PRO A 147 26.39 -6.50 -19.57
C PRO A 147 25.73 -7.00 -18.29
N ARG A 148 24.62 -7.71 -18.43
CA ARG A 148 23.91 -8.38 -17.31
C ARG A 148 23.06 -9.52 -17.81
N PRO A 149 22.78 -10.53 -16.94
CA PRO A 149 21.91 -11.64 -17.30
C PRO A 149 20.47 -11.20 -17.54
N PHE A 150 19.81 -11.79 -18.54
CA PHE A 150 18.37 -11.66 -18.77
C PHE A 150 17.61 -12.85 -18.17
N PRO A 151 16.34 -12.67 -17.74
CA PRO A 151 15.64 -11.38 -17.64
C PRO A 151 16.08 -10.59 -16.38
N PHE A 152 15.90 -9.27 -16.43
CA PHE A 152 16.03 -8.41 -15.25
C PHE A 152 14.87 -7.40 -15.18
N PHE A 153 14.74 -6.75 -14.05
CA PHE A 153 13.77 -5.68 -13.85
C PHE A 153 14.45 -4.33 -13.79
N VAL A 154 13.82 -3.31 -14.38
CA VAL A 154 14.16 -1.92 -14.19
C VAL A 154 13.05 -1.24 -13.44
N LYS A 155 13.38 -0.44 -12.44
CA LYS A 155 12.38 0.25 -11.63
C LYS A 155 12.76 1.74 -11.55
N ALA A 156 11.79 2.61 -11.82
CA ALA A 156 11.94 4.03 -11.52
C ALA A 156 12.08 4.22 -10.00
N ALA A 157 12.84 5.24 -9.59
CA ALA A 157 13.05 5.55 -8.17
C ALA A 157 11.73 5.72 -7.40
N PHE A 158 10.71 6.29 -8.04
CA PHE A 158 9.38 6.50 -7.49
C PHE A 158 8.32 5.90 -8.40
N GLY A 159 7.32 5.27 -7.81
CA GLY A 159 6.18 4.67 -8.50
C GLY A 159 5.39 3.77 -7.58
N THR A 160 4.06 3.73 -7.79
CA THR A 160 3.13 2.90 -7.02
C THR A 160 2.33 2.00 -7.96
N ALA A 161 1.75 0.91 -7.45
CA ALA A 161 0.95 -0.05 -8.22
C ALA A 161 1.65 -0.53 -9.50
N SER A 162 2.94 -0.89 -9.40
CA SER A 162 3.79 -1.35 -10.52
C SER A 162 4.02 -0.32 -11.63
N THR A 163 3.61 0.94 -11.46
CA THR A 163 3.97 2.01 -12.40
C THR A 163 5.48 2.28 -12.33
N GLY A 164 6.13 2.37 -13.49
CA GLY A 164 7.58 2.55 -13.56
C GLY A 164 8.38 1.28 -13.26
N VAL A 165 7.81 0.10 -13.47
CA VAL A 165 8.51 -1.19 -13.41
C VAL A 165 8.44 -1.86 -14.77
N TRP A 166 9.61 -2.20 -15.31
CA TRP A 166 9.74 -2.87 -16.61
C TRP A 166 10.53 -4.16 -16.47
N ARG A 167 10.01 -5.25 -17.01
CA ARG A 167 10.75 -6.49 -17.17
C ARG A 167 11.46 -6.46 -18.52
N VAL A 168 12.75 -6.68 -18.52
CA VAL A 168 13.62 -6.71 -19.70
C VAL A 168 14.03 -8.15 -19.96
N LYS A 169 13.64 -8.69 -21.11
CA LYS A 169 13.84 -10.11 -21.45
C LYS A 169 15.04 -10.36 -22.32
N ASP A 170 15.45 -9.34 -23.10
CA ASP A 170 16.51 -9.44 -24.08
C ASP A 170 17.13 -8.05 -24.38
N GLU A 171 18.17 -8.04 -25.20
CA GLU A 171 18.88 -6.82 -25.59
C GLU A 171 17.98 -5.82 -26.33
N ARG A 172 17.07 -6.30 -27.18
CA ARG A 172 16.17 -5.44 -27.95
C ARG A 172 15.23 -4.65 -27.04
N GLU A 173 14.66 -5.32 -26.02
CA GLU A 173 13.82 -4.64 -25.02
C GLU A 173 14.65 -3.65 -24.20
N ARG A 174 15.91 -4.00 -23.85
CA ARG A 174 16.84 -3.09 -23.17
C ARG A 174 17.07 -1.83 -23.98
N ASP A 175 17.43 -1.94 -25.25
CA ASP A 175 17.78 -0.82 -26.12
C ASP A 175 16.56 0.07 -26.40
N THR A 176 15.37 -0.53 -26.50
CA THR A 176 14.11 0.21 -26.61
C THR A 176 13.86 1.07 -25.36
N LEU A 177 14.07 0.49 -24.17
CA LEU A 177 13.91 1.21 -22.92
C LEU A 177 15.00 2.27 -22.72
N LEU A 178 16.23 2.00 -23.12
CA LEU A 178 17.34 2.96 -23.08
C LEU A 178 16.98 4.24 -23.83
N THR A 179 16.54 4.14 -25.07
CA THR A 179 16.10 5.28 -25.89
C THR A 179 14.98 6.07 -25.21
N ARG A 180 14.04 5.38 -24.58
CA ARG A 180 12.96 6.02 -23.83
C ARG A 180 13.48 6.74 -22.60
N PHE A 181 14.35 6.12 -21.81
CA PHE A 181 14.89 6.69 -20.58
C PHE A 181 15.77 7.92 -20.81
N GLU A 182 16.54 7.93 -21.91
CA GLU A 182 17.30 9.11 -22.33
C GLU A 182 16.36 10.27 -22.68
N ARG A 183 15.35 10.02 -23.51
CA ARG A 183 14.36 11.04 -23.89
C ARG A 183 13.61 11.61 -22.68
N ASP A 184 13.23 10.76 -21.74
CA ASP A 184 12.42 11.11 -20.58
C ASP A 184 13.28 11.60 -19.39
N ASN A 185 14.63 11.73 -19.56
CA ASN A 185 15.59 12.08 -18.50
C ASN A 185 15.46 11.22 -17.22
N ALA A 186 15.16 9.92 -17.40
CA ALA A 186 14.84 9.02 -16.32
C ALA A 186 16.04 8.74 -15.38
N PHE A 187 17.27 8.90 -15.85
CA PHE A 187 18.49 8.67 -15.08
C PHE A 187 18.74 9.70 -13.98
N ALA A 188 18.10 10.87 -14.05
CA ALA A 188 18.32 11.98 -13.10
C ALA A 188 18.05 11.60 -11.63
N ASN A 189 17.10 10.68 -11.37
CA ASN A 189 16.77 10.19 -10.02
C ASN A 189 17.38 8.81 -9.74
N GLY A 190 18.17 8.25 -10.65
CA GLY A 190 18.63 6.87 -10.64
C GLY A 190 17.51 5.88 -11.01
N LEU A 191 17.87 4.84 -11.73
CA LEU A 191 17.02 3.69 -12.02
C LEU A 191 17.58 2.49 -11.27
N LEU A 192 16.70 1.76 -10.59
CA LEU A 192 17.08 0.50 -9.99
C LEU A 192 17.02 -0.60 -11.04
N VAL A 193 18.13 -1.32 -11.22
CA VAL A 193 18.20 -2.53 -12.04
C VAL A 193 18.40 -3.73 -11.12
N GLN A 194 17.54 -4.72 -11.25
CA GLN A 194 17.46 -5.84 -10.33
C GLN A 194 17.31 -7.16 -11.07
N ALA A 195 18.13 -8.15 -10.73
CA ALA A 195 18.03 -9.48 -11.29
C ALA A 195 16.66 -10.10 -11.03
N ALA A 196 16.13 -10.82 -12.03
CA ALA A 196 14.91 -11.60 -11.82
C ALA A 196 15.22 -12.86 -11.03
N ILE A 197 14.53 -13.03 -9.90
CA ILE A 197 14.56 -14.26 -9.12
C ILE A 197 13.21 -14.96 -9.20
N SER A 198 13.22 -16.28 -9.07
CA SER A 198 12.01 -17.10 -9.09
C SER A 198 11.60 -17.42 -7.67
N GLY A 199 10.30 -17.32 -7.37
CA GLY A 199 9.80 -17.66 -6.05
C GLY A 199 8.41 -17.10 -5.75
N ALA A 200 7.96 -17.31 -4.53
CA ALA A 200 6.69 -16.80 -4.06
C ALA A 200 6.82 -15.33 -3.66
N LEU A 201 5.94 -14.48 -4.15
CA LEU A 201 5.81 -13.11 -3.67
C LEU A 201 5.11 -13.14 -2.31
N GLU A 202 5.79 -12.63 -1.31
CA GLU A 202 5.29 -12.48 0.05
C GLU A 202 5.41 -11.01 0.46
N ARG A 203 4.57 -10.58 1.40
CA ARG A 203 4.57 -9.22 1.91
C ARG A 203 4.56 -9.20 3.42
N THR A 204 5.26 -8.24 3.99
CA THR A 204 5.20 -7.93 5.41
C THR A 204 4.40 -6.66 5.63
N GLN A 205 3.74 -6.58 6.76
CA GLN A 205 3.03 -5.42 7.24
C GLN A 205 3.42 -5.23 8.70
N ALA A 206 3.90 -4.05 9.06
CA ALA A 206 4.37 -3.79 10.40
C ALA A 206 3.91 -2.42 10.92
N VAL A 207 3.83 -2.32 12.25
CA VAL A 207 3.63 -1.05 12.97
C VAL A 207 4.73 -0.93 14.00
N PHE A 208 5.35 0.23 14.06
CA PHE A 208 6.45 0.55 14.95
C PHE A 208 6.14 1.74 15.86
N ASP A 209 6.74 1.73 17.02
CA ASP A 209 6.79 2.81 17.97
C ASP A 209 8.28 3.16 18.22
N HIS A 210 8.80 4.19 17.55
CA HIS A 210 10.20 4.61 17.62
C HIS A 210 11.17 3.43 17.51
N GLY A 211 11.21 2.79 16.36
CA GLY A 211 12.06 1.63 16.06
C GLY A 211 11.64 0.32 16.72
N ARG A 212 10.74 0.34 17.71
CA ARG A 212 10.23 -0.85 18.39
C ARG A 212 9.09 -1.46 17.60
N LEU A 213 9.21 -2.70 17.18
CA LEU A 213 8.16 -3.44 16.47
C LEU A 213 7.00 -3.77 17.40
N ILE A 214 5.81 -3.23 17.11
CA ILE A 214 4.58 -3.44 17.90
C ILE A 214 3.76 -4.59 17.34
N ALA A 215 3.55 -4.60 16.02
CA ALA A 215 2.77 -5.62 15.34
C ALA A 215 3.42 -5.96 14.00
N CYS A 216 3.41 -7.24 13.62
CA CYS A 216 3.92 -7.71 12.34
C CYS A 216 3.01 -8.80 11.80
N HIS A 217 2.69 -8.69 10.51
CA HIS A 217 1.95 -9.70 9.77
C HIS A 217 2.67 -10.01 8.46
N ILE A 218 2.62 -11.26 8.04
CA ILE A 218 3.21 -11.73 6.80
C ILE A 218 2.16 -12.52 6.03
N TYR A 219 2.08 -12.28 4.72
CA TYR A 219 1.23 -13.10 3.85
C TYR A 219 1.91 -13.37 2.51
N ARG A 220 1.51 -14.48 1.90
CA ARG A 220 1.87 -14.87 0.54
C ARG A 220 0.77 -14.50 -0.42
N GLN A 221 1.12 -13.88 -1.56
CA GLN A 221 0.24 -13.73 -2.69
C GLN A 221 0.00 -15.10 -3.34
N VAL A 222 -1.23 -15.61 -3.26
CA VAL A 222 -1.62 -16.90 -3.86
C VAL A 222 -2.15 -16.71 -5.28
N SER A 223 -2.79 -15.58 -5.54
CA SER A 223 -3.29 -15.22 -6.87
C SER A 223 -3.20 -13.72 -7.07
N GLU A 224 -2.56 -13.35 -8.17
CA GLU A 224 -2.40 -11.97 -8.61
C GLU A 224 -3.64 -11.47 -9.35
N GLY A 225 -3.94 -10.18 -9.20
CA GLY A 225 -4.97 -9.43 -9.91
C GLY A 225 -4.41 -8.27 -10.73
N PRO A 226 -5.27 -7.37 -11.18
CA PRO A 226 -4.87 -6.18 -11.93
C PRO A 226 -3.86 -5.32 -11.15
N GLY A 227 -2.84 -4.81 -11.86
CA GLY A 227 -1.83 -3.92 -11.28
C GLY A 227 -0.90 -4.56 -10.24
N GLY A 228 -0.78 -5.90 -10.21
CA GLY A 228 0.02 -6.61 -9.21
C GLY A 228 -0.68 -6.77 -7.85
N GLY A 229 -1.95 -6.33 -7.74
CA GLY A 229 -2.74 -6.46 -6.53
C GLY A 229 -3.12 -7.90 -6.21
N ASP A 230 -3.57 -8.15 -4.99
CA ASP A 230 -3.87 -9.49 -4.51
C ASP A 230 -5.33 -9.87 -4.75
N VAL A 231 -5.57 -11.05 -5.34
CA VAL A 231 -6.90 -11.69 -5.38
C VAL A 231 -7.05 -12.65 -4.21
N LEU A 232 -5.98 -13.41 -3.91
CA LEU A 232 -5.94 -14.36 -2.80
C LEU A 232 -4.66 -14.15 -2.00
N LYS A 233 -4.81 -14.11 -0.67
CA LYS A 233 -3.72 -13.98 0.30
C LYS A 233 -3.76 -15.14 1.27
N LEU A 234 -2.59 -15.70 1.59
CA LEU A 234 -2.42 -16.73 2.60
C LEU A 234 -1.51 -16.21 3.70
N SER A 235 -2.00 -16.12 4.93
CA SER A 235 -1.16 -15.74 6.06
C SER A 235 -0.06 -16.77 6.31
N VAL A 236 1.16 -16.29 6.55
CA VAL A 236 2.34 -17.10 6.89
C VAL A 236 3.03 -16.54 8.13
N VAL A 237 3.82 -17.38 8.80
CA VAL A 237 4.66 -16.98 9.94
C VAL A 237 6.12 -17.30 9.58
N SER A 238 7.00 -16.34 9.80
CA SER A 238 8.43 -16.48 9.50
C SER A 238 9.25 -15.63 10.47
N ALA A 239 9.85 -16.27 11.48
CA ALA A 239 10.71 -15.57 12.42
C ALA A 239 11.89 -14.84 11.75
N PRO A 240 12.61 -15.43 10.77
CA PRO A 240 13.70 -14.71 10.08
C PRO A 240 13.22 -13.44 9.35
N VAL A 241 12.03 -13.44 8.75
CA VAL A 241 11.48 -12.25 8.10
C VAL A 241 11.09 -11.20 9.13
N ARG A 242 10.50 -11.60 10.25
CA ARG A 242 10.17 -10.69 11.37
C ARG A 242 11.42 -10.01 11.91
N GLU A 243 12.51 -10.76 12.11
CA GLU A 243 13.80 -10.23 12.58
C GLU A 243 14.39 -9.20 11.59
N ILE A 244 14.30 -9.46 10.28
CA ILE A 244 14.73 -8.50 9.26
C ILE A 244 13.90 -7.22 9.32
N VAL A 245 12.57 -7.34 9.42
CA VAL A 245 11.67 -6.19 9.52
C VAL A 245 11.97 -5.35 10.77
N GLU A 246 12.18 -6.02 11.91
CA GLU A 246 12.57 -5.36 13.17
C GLU A 246 13.91 -4.66 13.04
N LYS A 247 14.93 -5.28 12.45
CA LYS A 247 16.24 -4.69 12.15
C LYS A 247 16.12 -3.42 11.33
N ILE A 248 15.32 -3.43 10.27
CA ILE A 248 15.11 -2.25 9.41
C ILE A 248 14.40 -1.14 10.18
N GLY A 249 13.31 -1.44 10.88
CA GLY A 249 12.53 -0.47 11.64
C GLY A 249 13.36 0.17 12.75
N HIS A 250 14.17 -0.62 13.46
CA HIS A 250 15.09 -0.12 14.50
C HIS A 250 16.17 0.80 13.92
N ALA A 251 16.79 0.41 12.79
CA ALA A 251 17.84 1.21 12.15
C ALA A 251 17.36 2.57 11.65
N LEU A 252 16.06 2.70 11.36
CA LEU A 252 15.42 3.91 10.88
C LEU A 252 14.71 4.72 11.99
N ASP A 253 14.74 4.25 13.24
CA ASP A 253 13.88 4.78 14.32
C ASP A 253 12.43 4.95 13.83
N TRP A 254 11.94 3.94 13.08
CA TRP A 254 10.66 4.05 12.38
C TRP A 254 9.50 4.22 13.36
N HIS A 255 8.61 5.17 13.08
CA HIS A 255 7.39 5.40 13.86
C HIS A 255 6.17 5.37 12.94
N GLY A 256 5.22 4.46 13.17
CA GLY A 256 4.04 4.24 12.36
C GLY A 256 4.09 2.96 11.51
N ALA A 257 3.29 2.92 10.46
CA ALA A 257 3.17 1.73 9.61
C ALA A 257 4.27 1.65 8.55
N LEU A 258 4.77 0.44 8.28
CA LEU A 258 5.77 0.13 7.25
C LEU A 258 5.53 -1.28 6.71
N SER A 259 5.50 -1.42 5.41
CA SER A 259 5.26 -2.70 4.73
C SER A 259 6.36 -2.95 3.71
N PHE A 260 6.71 -4.22 3.49
CA PHE A 260 7.71 -4.61 2.49
C PHE A 260 7.17 -5.72 1.59
N ASP A 261 7.60 -5.69 0.34
CA ASP A 261 7.43 -6.79 -0.61
C ASP A 261 8.76 -7.55 -0.72
N TYR A 262 8.71 -8.87 -0.69
CA TYR A 262 9.89 -9.71 -0.90
C TYR A 262 9.52 -10.97 -1.68
N ILE A 263 10.51 -11.53 -2.37
CA ILE A 263 10.37 -12.82 -3.04
C ILE A 263 11.10 -13.85 -2.18
N ARG A 264 10.40 -14.91 -1.79
CA ARG A 264 11.05 -16.07 -1.20
C ARG A 264 11.65 -16.88 -2.32
N ASP A 265 12.97 -16.78 -2.48
CA ASP A 265 13.71 -17.45 -3.54
C ASP A 265 13.41 -18.96 -3.51
N ALA A 266 13.01 -19.51 -4.63
CA ALA A 266 12.63 -20.92 -4.75
C ALA A 266 13.82 -21.88 -4.59
N ALA A 267 15.04 -21.44 -4.87
CA ALA A 267 16.23 -22.27 -4.78
C ALA A 267 16.81 -22.31 -3.37
N SER A 268 16.91 -21.15 -2.71
CA SER A 268 17.56 -21.01 -1.39
C SER A 268 16.58 -20.88 -0.22
N GLY A 269 15.31 -20.55 -0.49
CA GLY A 269 14.35 -20.19 0.55
C GLY A 269 14.58 -18.81 1.18
N THR A 270 15.59 -18.06 0.72
CA THR A 270 15.97 -16.76 1.26
C THR A 270 14.89 -15.71 0.94
N PRO A 271 14.46 -14.87 1.90
CA PRO A 271 13.53 -13.77 1.65
C PRO A 271 14.30 -12.58 1.06
N CYS A 272 14.22 -12.37 -0.26
CA CYS A 272 14.88 -11.28 -0.96
C CYS A 272 13.94 -10.07 -1.06
N PHE A 273 14.23 -9.00 -0.33
CA PHE A 273 13.42 -7.79 -0.28
C PHE A 273 13.55 -6.98 -1.58
N ILE A 274 12.41 -6.50 -2.11
CA ILE A 274 12.35 -5.88 -3.45
C ILE A 274 11.63 -4.53 -3.49
N ASP A 275 10.82 -4.20 -2.49
CA ASP A 275 10.08 -2.92 -2.42
C ASP A 275 9.64 -2.62 -0.98
N ALA A 276 9.38 -1.35 -0.70
CA ALA A 276 8.80 -0.89 0.57
C ALA A 276 7.60 0.02 0.33
N ASN A 277 6.66 -0.06 1.24
CA ASN A 277 5.49 0.80 1.31
C ASN A 277 5.44 1.42 2.72
N PRO A 278 5.85 2.69 2.92
CA PRO A 278 5.89 3.34 4.23
C PRO A 278 4.49 3.76 4.69
N ARG A 279 3.61 2.81 4.81
CA ARG A 279 2.18 2.99 5.12
C ARG A 279 1.50 1.67 5.48
N LEU A 280 0.28 1.78 5.98
CA LEU A 280 -0.61 0.64 6.12
C LEU A 280 -1.05 0.13 4.74
N VAL A 281 -1.02 -1.19 4.53
CA VAL A 281 -1.45 -1.85 3.29
C VAL A 281 -2.46 -2.93 3.64
N GLU A 282 -3.70 -2.81 3.14
CA GLU A 282 -4.76 -3.84 3.19
C GLU A 282 -4.74 -4.75 4.46
N PRO A 283 -5.13 -4.22 5.64
CA PRO A 283 -4.88 -4.87 6.93
C PRO A 283 -5.84 -6.02 7.26
N MET A 284 -6.80 -6.35 6.40
CA MET A 284 -7.85 -7.31 6.75
C MET A 284 -7.36 -8.75 6.87
N ASN A 285 -6.38 -9.18 6.03
CA ASN A 285 -5.79 -10.51 6.18
C ASN A 285 -5.08 -10.63 7.54
N ALA A 286 -4.37 -9.59 7.99
CA ALA A 286 -3.76 -9.51 9.31
C ALA A 286 -4.82 -9.64 10.42
N TRP A 287 -5.88 -8.82 10.36
CA TRP A 287 -6.99 -8.85 11.31
C TRP A 287 -7.63 -10.24 11.41
N LEU A 288 -7.94 -10.86 10.28
CA LEU A 288 -8.53 -12.19 10.23
C LEU A 288 -7.57 -13.29 10.74
N SER A 289 -6.26 -13.03 10.71
CA SER A 289 -5.21 -13.88 11.27
C SER A 289 -4.97 -13.67 12.77
N GLY A 290 -5.52 -12.59 13.35
CA GLY A 290 -5.41 -12.25 14.77
C GLY A 290 -4.37 -11.17 15.08
N VAL A 291 -3.87 -10.43 14.07
CA VAL A 291 -2.97 -9.27 14.23
C VAL A 291 -3.72 -7.99 13.93
N ASP A 292 -3.83 -7.12 14.91
CA ASP A 292 -4.49 -5.81 14.76
C ASP A 292 -3.49 -4.70 14.45
N LEU A 293 -3.12 -4.60 13.16
CA LEU A 293 -2.23 -3.54 12.67
C LEU A 293 -2.87 -2.15 12.77
N THR A 294 -4.18 -2.07 12.52
CA THR A 294 -4.89 -0.78 12.49
C THR A 294 -5.09 -0.22 13.90
N GLY A 295 -5.45 -1.08 14.86
CA GLY A 295 -5.53 -0.70 16.27
C GLY A 295 -4.18 -0.35 16.85
N ALA A 296 -3.12 -1.10 16.51
CA ALA A 296 -1.75 -0.76 16.91
C ALA A 296 -1.33 0.63 16.37
N LEU A 297 -1.62 0.90 15.10
CA LEU A 297 -1.33 2.22 14.50
C LEU A 297 -2.10 3.34 15.19
N LEU A 298 -3.38 3.10 15.53
CA LEU A 298 -4.19 4.06 16.27
C LEU A 298 -3.60 4.36 17.65
N GLN A 299 -3.25 3.33 18.43
CA GLN A 299 -2.67 3.48 19.76
C GLN A 299 -1.33 4.23 19.73
N VAL A 300 -0.43 3.84 18.83
CA VAL A 300 0.84 4.53 18.64
C VAL A 300 0.62 5.99 18.21
N SER A 301 -0.36 6.26 17.34
CA SER A 301 -0.72 7.62 16.94
C SER A 301 -1.26 8.48 18.09
N LEU A 302 -1.89 7.86 19.09
CA LEU A 302 -2.34 8.53 20.32
C LEU A 302 -1.21 8.76 21.34
N GLY A 303 0.01 8.33 21.03
CA GLY A 303 1.16 8.39 21.96
C GLY A 303 1.10 7.29 23.04
N GLU A 304 0.28 6.27 22.85
CA GLU A 304 0.24 5.10 23.72
C GLU A 304 1.41 4.17 23.39
N THR A 305 1.86 3.39 24.37
CA THR A 305 2.89 2.36 24.20
C THR A 305 2.24 0.97 24.27
N PRO A 306 1.63 0.48 23.18
CA PRO A 306 0.95 -0.81 23.22
C PRO A 306 1.94 -1.96 23.40
N PRO A 307 1.48 -3.10 23.97
CA PRO A 307 2.30 -4.30 24.04
C PRO A 307 2.60 -4.84 22.64
N VAL A 308 3.73 -5.53 22.50
CA VAL A 308 4.07 -6.24 21.27
C VAL A 308 3.07 -7.36 21.04
N GLN A 309 2.46 -7.37 19.86
CA GLN A 309 1.52 -8.41 19.48
C GLN A 309 2.25 -9.72 19.10
N ALA A 310 1.65 -10.84 19.44
CA ALA A 310 2.09 -12.14 18.96
C ALA A 310 1.89 -12.28 17.45
N ASP A 311 2.60 -13.21 16.84
CA ASP A 311 2.38 -13.57 15.44
C ASP A 311 0.95 -14.05 15.21
N GLY A 312 0.41 -13.71 14.05
CA GLY A 312 -0.90 -14.17 13.64
C GLY A 312 -0.93 -15.68 13.33
N ARG A 313 -2.12 -16.19 13.14
CA ARG A 313 -2.30 -17.58 12.71
C ARG A 313 -1.87 -17.75 11.27
N ALA A 314 -0.99 -18.73 10.99
CA ALA A 314 -0.67 -19.16 9.64
C ALA A 314 -1.85 -19.91 8.99
N GLY A 315 -1.91 -19.93 7.67
CA GLY A 315 -2.89 -20.71 6.90
C GLY A 315 -4.25 -20.02 6.75
N VAL A 316 -4.42 -18.78 7.19
CA VAL A 316 -5.66 -18.03 6.95
C VAL A 316 -5.69 -17.55 5.50
N LEU A 317 -6.57 -18.16 4.72
CA LEU A 317 -6.75 -17.85 3.30
C LEU A 317 -7.87 -16.82 3.14
N THR A 318 -7.54 -15.69 2.51
CA THR A 318 -8.50 -14.62 2.26
C THR A 318 -8.60 -14.29 0.77
N ARG A 319 -9.67 -13.60 0.40
CA ARG A 319 -9.91 -13.14 -0.96
C ARG A 319 -10.35 -11.69 -1.02
N LEU A 320 -9.96 -11.02 -2.08
CA LEU A 320 -10.52 -9.76 -2.55
C LEU A 320 -11.41 -10.06 -3.78
N GLY A 321 -12.69 -10.30 -3.56
CA GLY A 321 -13.62 -10.66 -4.62
C GLY A 321 -13.71 -9.61 -5.72
N LEU A 322 -13.64 -8.33 -5.36
CA LEU A 322 -13.58 -7.21 -6.32
C LEU A 322 -12.39 -7.34 -7.27
N MET A 323 -11.19 -7.63 -6.74
CA MET A 323 -9.99 -7.82 -7.56
C MET A 323 -10.12 -9.04 -8.47
N GLY A 324 -10.75 -10.11 -7.99
CA GLY A 324 -11.06 -11.28 -8.81
C GLY A 324 -12.00 -10.99 -9.98
N LEU A 325 -13.01 -10.15 -9.77
CA LEU A 325 -13.94 -9.71 -10.83
C LEU A 325 -13.24 -8.83 -11.88
N LEU A 326 -12.43 -7.88 -11.43
CA LEU A 326 -11.63 -7.03 -12.32
C LEU A 326 -10.63 -7.84 -13.15
N ASP A 327 -9.98 -8.85 -12.55
CA ASP A 327 -9.07 -9.75 -13.24
C ASP A 327 -9.79 -10.60 -14.29
N ALA A 328 -10.94 -11.18 -13.96
CA ALA A 328 -11.76 -11.97 -14.90
C ALA A 328 -12.22 -11.13 -16.10
N ALA A 329 -12.64 -9.88 -15.85
CA ALA A 329 -13.05 -8.95 -16.90
C ALA A 329 -11.87 -8.58 -17.82
N ARG A 330 -10.67 -8.30 -17.24
CA ARG A 330 -9.48 -7.87 -17.97
C ARG A 330 -8.88 -8.95 -18.85
N ARG A 331 -8.85 -10.21 -18.39
CA ARG A 331 -8.16 -11.31 -19.10
C ARG A 331 -8.78 -11.65 -20.44
N ARG A 332 -10.10 -11.62 -20.58
CA ARG A 332 -10.80 -12.11 -21.76
C ARG A 332 -11.86 -11.17 -22.33
N HIS A 333 -12.15 -10.06 -21.64
CA HIS A 333 -13.18 -9.07 -22.00
C HIS A 333 -14.56 -9.71 -22.32
N ARG A 334 -14.93 -10.80 -21.62
CA ARG A 334 -16.17 -11.54 -21.85
C ARG A 334 -17.08 -11.50 -20.63
N ARG A 335 -18.33 -11.12 -20.85
CA ARG A 335 -19.38 -11.10 -19.80
C ARG A 335 -19.57 -12.45 -19.11
N ARG A 336 -19.43 -13.54 -19.87
CA ARG A 336 -19.54 -14.91 -19.35
C ARG A 336 -18.49 -15.20 -18.27
N ASP A 337 -17.28 -14.72 -18.45
CA ASP A 337 -16.19 -14.95 -17.48
C ASP A 337 -16.44 -14.15 -16.20
N VAL A 338 -16.99 -12.93 -16.30
CA VAL A 338 -17.43 -12.12 -15.15
C VAL A 338 -18.57 -12.83 -14.40
N LEU A 339 -19.59 -13.34 -15.09
CA LEU A 339 -20.69 -14.07 -14.46
C LEU A 339 -20.21 -15.34 -13.75
N LEU A 340 -19.31 -16.09 -14.40
CA LEU A 340 -18.73 -17.29 -13.79
C LEU A 340 -17.91 -16.95 -12.54
N GLU A 341 -17.19 -15.82 -12.54
CA GLU A 341 -16.41 -15.38 -11.40
C GLU A 341 -17.32 -14.91 -10.24
N ILE A 342 -18.40 -14.18 -10.55
CA ILE A 342 -19.43 -13.83 -9.55
C ILE A 342 -19.99 -15.11 -8.91
N PHE A 343 -20.34 -16.10 -9.70
CA PHE A 343 -20.85 -17.37 -9.19
C PHE A 343 -19.83 -18.05 -8.25
N LYS A 344 -18.57 -18.15 -8.65
CA LYS A 344 -17.51 -18.77 -7.84
C LYS A 344 -17.29 -18.03 -6.52
N ILE A 345 -17.29 -16.69 -6.54
CA ILE A 345 -17.16 -15.87 -5.34
C ILE A 345 -18.34 -16.09 -4.40
N ALA A 346 -19.58 -16.01 -4.94
CA ALA A 346 -20.81 -16.15 -4.15
C ALA A 346 -20.95 -17.54 -3.53
N THR A 347 -20.55 -18.59 -4.25
CA THR A 347 -20.64 -19.99 -3.78
C THR A 347 -19.36 -20.49 -3.08
N SER A 348 -18.32 -19.64 -3.00
CA SER A 348 -17.00 -20.02 -2.46
C SER A 348 -16.44 -21.30 -3.09
N THR A 349 -16.56 -21.43 -4.44
CA THR A 349 -16.10 -22.60 -5.20
C THR A 349 -14.82 -22.30 -6.00
N GLY A 350 -14.19 -23.36 -6.53
CA GLY A 350 -12.94 -23.24 -7.28
C GLY A 350 -11.82 -22.68 -6.40
N ARG A 351 -11.11 -21.66 -6.89
CA ARG A 351 -10.01 -21.00 -6.16
C ARG A 351 -10.44 -20.31 -4.86
N TYR A 352 -11.75 -20.06 -4.68
CA TYR A 352 -12.30 -19.39 -3.50
C TYR A 352 -12.74 -20.34 -2.38
N ARG A 353 -12.53 -21.65 -2.54
CA ARG A 353 -12.88 -22.61 -1.50
C ARG A 353 -12.08 -22.36 -0.22
N GLY A 354 -12.77 -22.23 0.92
CA GLY A 354 -12.15 -22.02 2.24
C GLY A 354 -11.62 -20.59 2.46
N THR A 355 -11.87 -19.67 1.54
CA THR A 355 -11.45 -18.27 1.67
C THR A 355 -12.45 -17.43 2.46
N ARG A 356 -11.94 -16.39 3.14
CA ARG A 356 -12.75 -15.33 3.78
C ARG A 356 -12.63 -14.05 2.96
N GLU A 357 -13.75 -13.33 2.79
CA GLU A 357 -13.76 -12.05 2.05
C GLU A 357 -13.16 -10.94 2.91
N GLU A 358 -12.27 -10.10 2.31
CA GLU A 358 -11.60 -9.01 3.00
C GLU A 358 -12.42 -7.71 3.01
N LEU A 359 -13.06 -7.37 1.88
CA LEU A 359 -13.81 -6.11 1.79
C LEU A 359 -15.09 -6.10 2.62
N VAL A 360 -15.66 -7.26 2.89
CA VAL A 360 -17.03 -7.32 3.35
C VAL A 360 -17.25 -8.40 4.39
N PRO A 361 -17.45 -7.99 5.64
CA PRO A 361 -18.50 -8.65 6.39
C PRO A 361 -19.84 -8.02 5.98
N LEU A 362 -20.51 -8.55 4.94
CA LEU A 362 -21.80 -8.04 4.42
C LEU A 362 -22.83 -7.78 5.53
N TRP A 363 -22.81 -8.62 6.54
CA TRP A 363 -23.73 -8.54 7.67
C TRP A 363 -23.39 -7.39 8.65
N THR A 364 -22.13 -6.99 8.72
CA THR A 364 -21.68 -5.92 9.61
C THR A 364 -21.56 -4.57 8.92
N ASP A 365 -21.39 -4.53 7.60
CA ASP A 365 -21.34 -3.30 6.82
C ASP A 365 -22.01 -3.48 5.43
N PRO A 366 -23.35 -3.56 5.37
CA PRO A 366 -24.09 -3.84 4.16
C PRO A 366 -23.97 -2.74 3.08
N CYS A 367 -23.58 -1.52 3.45
CA CYS A 367 -23.50 -0.39 2.53
C CYS A 367 -22.51 -0.61 1.38
N VAL A 368 -21.51 -1.47 1.57
CA VAL A 368 -20.51 -1.80 0.54
C VAL A 368 -21.09 -2.55 -0.67
N VAL A 369 -22.26 -3.17 -0.53
CA VAL A 369 -22.96 -3.82 -1.65
C VAL A 369 -23.26 -2.82 -2.78
N MET A 370 -23.50 -1.55 -2.46
CA MET A 370 -23.84 -0.53 -3.46
C MET A 370 -22.71 -0.30 -4.47
N PRO A 371 -21.47 0.07 -4.09
CA PRO A 371 -20.40 0.25 -5.04
C PRO A 371 -20.02 -1.06 -5.76
N LEU A 372 -20.08 -2.21 -5.10
CA LEU A 372 -19.86 -3.51 -5.75
C LEU A 372 -20.90 -3.79 -6.83
N ALA A 373 -22.17 -3.52 -6.57
CA ALA A 373 -23.22 -3.69 -7.57
C ALA A 373 -23.01 -2.78 -8.79
N VAL A 374 -22.61 -1.52 -8.56
CA VAL A 374 -22.28 -0.59 -9.65
C VAL A 374 -21.13 -1.12 -10.49
N VAL A 375 -20.04 -1.56 -9.88
CA VAL A 375 -18.89 -2.15 -10.59
C VAL A 375 -19.31 -3.40 -11.36
N ILE A 376 -20.06 -4.32 -10.75
CA ILE A 376 -20.57 -5.54 -11.41
C ILE A 376 -21.41 -5.19 -12.62
N ILE A 377 -22.37 -4.26 -12.48
CA ILE A 377 -23.22 -3.84 -13.61
C ILE A 377 -22.38 -3.25 -14.75
N GLN A 378 -21.39 -2.43 -14.42
CA GLN A 378 -20.50 -1.84 -15.43
C GLN A 378 -19.65 -2.91 -16.13
N LEU A 379 -19.06 -3.85 -15.38
CA LEU A 379 -18.29 -4.96 -15.96
C LEU A 379 -19.15 -5.90 -16.81
N LEU A 380 -20.42 -6.10 -16.48
CA LEU A 380 -21.34 -6.89 -17.31
C LEU A 380 -21.79 -6.13 -18.57
N ARG A 381 -21.81 -4.80 -18.55
CA ARG A 381 -22.10 -3.97 -19.74
C ARG A 381 -20.90 -3.86 -20.66
N ALA A 382 -19.73 -3.58 -20.09
CA ALA A 382 -18.48 -3.24 -20.78
C ALA A 382 -17.28 -3.79 -20.00
N PRO A 383 -16.91 -5.09 -20.14
CA PRO A 383 -15.79 -5.69 -19.39
C PRO A 383 -14.45 -4.96 -19.56
N GLU A 384 -14.25 -4.31 -20.72
CA GLU A 384 -13.05 -3.52 -21.04
C GLU A 384 -12.84 -2.32 -20.10
N THR A 385 -13.88 -1.89 -19.37
CA THR A 385 -13.77 -0.79 -18.40
C THR A 385 -12.98 -1.16 -17.14
N ALA A 386 -12.68 -2.45 -16.92
CA ALA A 386 -11.95 -2.95 -15.76
C ALA A 386 -10.61 -2.22 -15.52
N ALA A 387 -9.89 -1.88 -16.60
CA ALA A 387 -8.62 -1.14 -16.49
C ALA A 387 -8.82 0.26 -15.89
N ARG A 388 -9.86 0.98 -16.31
CA ARG A 388 -10.17 2.33 -15.85
C ARG A 388 -10.45 2.41 -14.35
N PHE A 389 -11.09 1.39 -13.77
CA PHE A 389 -11.35 1.37 -12.32
C PHE A 389 -10.05 1.38 -11.51
N SER A 390 -9.08 0.55 -11.92
CA SER A 390 -7.78 0.48 -11.26
C SER A 390 -7.01 1.80 -11.41
N GLU A 391 -6.97 2.36 -12.61
CA GLU A 391 -6.26 3.61 -12.91
C GLU A 391 -6.84 4.80 -12.14
N THR A 392 -8.18 4.96 -12.13
CA THR A 392 -8.86 6.05 -11.42
C THR A 392 -8.62 5.96 -9.91
N ALA A 393 -8.72 4.76 -9.34
CA ALA A 393 -8.46 4.58 -7.91
C ALA A 393 -7.01 4.96 -7.56
N VAL A 394 -6.03 4.48 -8.31
CA VAL A 394 -4.61 4.79 -8.10
C VAL A 394 -4.33 6.29 -8.21
N ALA A 395 -4.90 6.96 -9.21
CA ALA A 395 -4.72 8.41 -9.39
C ALA A 395 -5.28 9.24 -8.23
N ALA A 396 -6.30 8.76 -7.53
CA ALA A 396 -6.92 9.47 -6.42
C ALA A 396 -6.02 9.59 -5.18
N TYR A 397 -5.10 8.65 -4.96
CA TYR A 397 -4.26 8.58 -3.76
C TYR A 397 -2.75 8.61 -4.00
N SER A 398 -2.28 8.44 -5.24
CA SER A 398 -0.85 8.43 -5.55
C SER A 398 -0.25 9.84 -5.62
N LEU A 399 1.02 9.96 -5.23
CA LEU A 399 1.81 11.17 -5.40
C LEU A 399 2.44 11.18 -6.79
N THR A 400 2.37 12.33 -7.46
CA THR A 400 3.06 12.54 -8.73
C THR A 400 4.53 12.91 -8.50
N PRO A 401 5.44 12.68 -9.47
CA PRO A 401 6.83 13.15 -9.36
C PRO A 401 6.94 14.64 -9.05
N LYS A 402 6.05 15.46 -9.62
CA LYS A 402 5.98 16.91 -9.34
C LYS A 402 5.58 17.20 -7.89
N ALA A 403 4.61 16.45 -7.36
CA ALA A 403 4.24 16.57 -5.94
C ALA A 403 5.40 16.20 -5.03
N ILE A 404 6.11 15.10 -5.30
CA ILE A 404 7.29 14.69 -4.52
C ILE A 404 8.36 15.77 -4.52
N GLN A 405 8.69 16.37 -5.67
CA GLN A 405 9.63 17.50 -5.75
C GLN A 405 9.16 18.69 -4.90
N ARG A 406 7.87 19.01 -4.95
CA ARG A 406 7.27 20.08 -4.13
C ARG A 406 7.38 19.79 -2.64
N LEU A 407 7.11 18.56 -2.22
CA LEU A 407 7.19 18.15 -0.82
C LEU A 407 8.64 18.19 -0.28
N ARG A 408 9.61 17.80 -1.08
CA ARG A 408 11.04 17.95 -0.74
C ARG A 408 11.44 19.42 -0.54
N ALA A 409 10.93 20.31 -1.37
CA ALA A 409 11.19 21.73 -1.23
C ALA A 409 10.68 22.31 0.08
N TRP A 410 9.62 21.74 0.70
CA TRP A 410 9.15 22.17 2.03
C TRP A 410 10.19 21.98 3.14
N GLN A 411 11.07 20.96 3.02
CA GLN A 411 12.13 20.70 4.00
C GLN A 411 13.26 21.75 3.96
N HIS A 412 13.46 22.40 2.82
CA HIS A 412 14.50 23.41 2.63
C HIS A 412 14.00 24.84 2.88
N SER A 413 12.68 25.00 3.06
CA SER A 413 12.03 26.34 3.23
C SER A 413 11.66 26.62 4.68
N ALA A 414 12.08 25.79 5.64
CA ALA A 414 11.72 25.86 7.05
C ALA A 414 12.90 26.29 7.94
#